data_f8606dcd4c51022d6009c96e6c477244
#
_entry.id   f8606dcd4c51022d6009c96e6c477244
#
_cell.length_a   1.000
_cell.length_b   1.000
_cell.length_c   1.000
_cell.angle_alpha   90.00
_cell.angle_beta   90.00
_cell.angle_gamma   90.00
#
_symmetry.space_group_name_H-M   'P 1'
#
loop_
_entity.id
_entity.type
_entity.pdbx_description
1 polymer ?
#
loop_
_entity_poly.entity_id
_entity_poly.type
_entity_poly.pdbx_seq_one_letter_code
_entity_poly.pdbx_strand_id
1 'polypeptide(L)'
;MDREIKKYLEDINLDIVAIDSFLAQRPREYQVFLDDYMFRSAIERQIGIIGEAMSQILKLDPNIPIDNAKNIKGTRNYIIHAYDTLEPHIIWNIVINDLPKLKLEVQALLES
;
A
#
# COMPACT_ATOMS: atom_id res chain seq x y z
N MET A 1 6.51 20.04 7.98
CA MET A 1 6.47 18.56 8.05
C MET A 1 7.87 18.02 8.21
N ASP A 2 8.01 16.97 9.01
CA ASP A 2 9.27 16.26 9.17
C ASP A 2 9.78 15.76 7.82
N ARG A 3 11.09 15.92 7.57
CA ARG A 3 11.69 15.57 6.28
C ARG A 3 11.63 14.06 6.00
N GLU A 4 11.81 13.24 7.03
CA GLU A 4 11.75 11.80 6.86
C GLU A 4 10.33 11.33 6.59
N ILE A 5 9.35 11.91 7.28
CA ILE A 5 7.93 11.60 7.03
C ILE A 5 7.58 11.94 5.59
N LYS A 6 8.00 13.14 5.13
CA LYS A 6 7.75 13.56 3.76
C LYS A 6 8.31 12.55 2.75
N LYS A 7 9.53 12.08 2.99
CA LYS A 7 10.16 11.08 2.10
C LYS A 7 9.34 9.79 2.06
N TYR A 8 8.91 9.29 3.21
CA TYR A 8 8.10 8.07 3.25
C TYR A 8 6.75 8.27 2.56
N LEU A 9 6.13 9.44 2.71
CA LEU A 9 4.89 9.75 2.01
C LEU A 9 5.09 9.79 0.50
N GLU A 10 6.20 10.36 0.03
CA GLU A 10 6.54 10.36 -1.40
C GLU A 10 6.74 8.94 -1.91
N ASP A 11 7.42 8.09 -1.15
CA ASP A 11 7.62 6.69 -1.50
C ASP A 11 6.28 5.95 -1.59
N ILE A 12 5.39 6.15 -0.64
CA ILE A 12 4.06 5.54 -0.66
C ILE A 12 3.29 5.99 -1.90
N ASN A 13 3.34 7.28 -2.23
CA ASN A 13 2.67 7.78 -3.42
C ASN A 13 3.19 7.13 -4.70
N LEU A 14 4.50 6.97 -4.82
CA LEU A 14 5.11 6.29 -5.97
C LEU A 14 4.69 4.82 -6.05
N ASP A 15 4.62 4.14 -4.90
CA ASP A 15 4.20 2.74 -4.87
C ASP A 15 2.74 2.58 -5.29
N ILE A 16 1.87 3.49 -4.86
CA ILE A 16 0.46 3.48 -5.26
C ILE A 16 0.33 3.73 -6.77
N VAL A 17 1.10 4.68 -7.30
CA VAL A 17 1.13 4.95 -8.74
C VAL A 17 1.56 3.71 -9.51
N ALA A 18 2.56 2.97 -9.00
CA ALA A 18 2.99 1.72 -9.62
C ALA A 18 1.86 0.68 -9.64
N ILE A 19 1.14 0.52 -8.53
CA ILE A 19 0.01 -0.40 -8.45
C ILE A 19 -1.08 0.02 -9.44
N ASP A 20 -1.41 1.32 -9.51
CA ASP A 20 -2.39 1.82 -10.46
C ASP A 20 -1.99 1.51 -11.91
N SER A 21 -0.71 1.62 -12.21
CA SER A 21 -0.15 1.27 -13.53
C SER A 21 -0.34 -0.22 -13.85
N PHE A 22 -0.10 -1.10 -12.87
CA PHE A 22 -0.32 -2.54 -13.05
C PHE A 22 -1.79 -2.85 -13.29
N LEU A 23 -2.67 -2.21 -12.52
CA LEU A 23 -4.13 -2.40 -12.66
C LEU A 23 -4.65 -1.91 -14.00
N ALA A 24 -4.07 -0.84 -14.53
CA ALA A 24 -4.51 -0.26 -15.81
C ALA A 24 -4.27 -1.18 -17.00
N GLN A 25 -3.38 -2.17 -16.87
CA GLN A 25 -3.02 -3.09 -17.95
C GLN A 25 -3.88 -4.36 -17.97
N ARG A 26 -4.83 -4.50 -17.05
CA ARG A 26 -5.64 -5.70 -16.90
C ARG A 26 -7.07 -5.34 -16.52
N PRO A 27 -8.06 -6.21 -16.79
CA PRO A 27 -9.40 -6.01 -16.24
C PRO A 27 -9.36 -5.94 -14.71
N ARG A 28 -10.10 -5.01 -14.14
CA ARG A 28 -10.16 -4.84 -12.68
C ARG A 28 -11.16 -5.84 -12.08
N GLU A 29 -10.78 -7.11 -12.12
CA GLU A 29 -11.60 -8.22 -11.66
C GLU A 29 -10.79 -9.11 -10.72
N TYR A 30 -11.41 -9.53 -9.63
CA TYR A 30 -10.73 -10.37 -8.65
C TYR A 30 -10.19 -11.66 -9.26
N GLN A 31 -10.95 -12.30 -10.15
CA GLN A 31 -10.54 -13.58 -10.76
C GLN A 31 -9.25 -13.40 -11.59
N VAL A 32 -9.12 -12.28 -12.28
CA VAL A 32 -7.90 -11.95 -13.03
C VAL A 32 -6.71 -11.83 -12.09
N PHE A 33 -6.90 -11.13 -10.97
CA PHE A 33 -5.87 -10.99 -9.94
C PHE A 33 -5.48 -12.35 -9.37
N LEU A 34 -6.48 -13.18 -9.04
CA LEU A 34 -6.25 -14.48 -8.41
C LEU A 34 -5.47 -15.42 -9.31
N ASP A 35 -5.77 -15.44 -10.61
CA ASP A 35 -5.20 -16.38 -11.56
C ASP A 35 -3.83 -15.96 -12.10
N ASP A 36 -3.46 -14.70 -12.01
CA ASP A 36 -2.19 -14.20 -12.54
C ASP A 36 -1.16 -14.08 -11.41
N TYR A 37 -0.35 -15.12 -11.26
CA TYR A 37 0.64 -15.18 -10.18
C TYR A 37 1.63 -14.02 -10.22
N MET A 38 2.12 -13.63 -11.40
CA MET A 38 3.08 -12.53 -11.51
C MET A 38 2.45 -11.19 -11.11
N PHE A 39 1.25 -10.94 -11.58
CA PHE A 39 0.51 -9.73 -11.23
C PHE A 39 0.24 -9.67 -9.73
N ARG A 40 -0.26 -10.77 -9.17
CA ARG A 40 -0.54 -10.88 -7.73
C ARG A 40 0.71 -10.65 -6.90
N SER A 41 1.82 -11.29 -7.29
CA SER A 41 3.10 -11.15 -6.56
C SER A 41 3.62 -9.72 -6.60
N ALA A 42 3.52 -9.05 -7.75
CA ALA A 42 3.94 -7.67 -7.88
C ALA A 42 3.12 -6.74 -6.98
N ILE A 43 1.80 -6.93 -6.94
CA ILE A 43 0.91 -6.14 -6.09
C ILE A 43 1.23 -6.40 -4.61
N GLU A 44 1.37 -7.65 -4.21
CA GLU A 44 1.68 -8.02 -2.83
C GLU A 44 2.97 -7.37 -2.35
N ARG A 45 4.00 -7.39 -3.20
CA ARG A 45 5.27 -6.77 -2.85
C ARG A 45 5.12 -5.26 -2.63
N GLN A 46 4.40 -4.57 -3.50
CA GLN A 46 4.20 -3.13 -3.37
C GLN A 46 3.40 -2.80 -2.10
N ILE A 47 2.39 -3.58 -1.79
CA ILE A 47 1.61 -3.40 -0.56
C ILE A 47 2.50 -3.58 0.67
N GLY A 48 3.39 -4.57 0.66
CA GLY A 48 4.34 -4.78 1.75
C GLY A 48 5.28 -3.60 1.94
N ILE A 49 5.76 -3.02 0.84
CA ILE A 49 6.63 -1.83 0.87
C ILE A 49 5.86 -0.63 1.44
N ILE A 50 4.61 -0.44 1.03
CA ILE A 50 3.75 0.62 1.57
C ILE A 50 3.57 0.43 3.09
N GLY A 51 3.32 -0.81 3.52
CA GLY A 51 3.18 -1.13 4.94
C GLY A 51 4.43 -0.82 5.74
N GLU A 52 5.60 -1.12 5.19
CA GLU A 52 6.89 -0.80 5.85
C GLU A 52 7.08 0.72 5.97
N ALA A 53 6.80 1.46 4.91
CA ALA A 53 6.89 2.92 4.95
C ALA A 53 5.93 3.51 5.99
N MET A 54 4.70 2.99 6.04
CA MET A 54 3.73 3.42 7.04
C MET A 54 4.19 3.11 8.47
N SER A 55 4.84 1.98 8.67
CA SER A 55 5.42 1.63 9.96
C SER A 55 6.44 2.66 10.41
N GLN A 56 7.29 3.13 9.49
CA GLN A 56 8.29 4.15 9.81
C GLN A 56 7.64 5.49 10.13
N ILE A 57 6.60 5.86 9.36
CA ILE A 57 5.86 7.11 9.62
C ILE A 57 5.23 7.09 11.01
N LEU A 58 4.60 5.98 11.40
CA LEU A 58 3.95 5.88 12.71
C LEU A 58 4.94 5.92 13.87
N LYS A 59 6.18 5.50 13.66
CA LYS A 59 7.23 5.66 14.67
C LYS A 59 7.60 7.14 14.88
N LEU A 60 7.55 7.93 13.83
CA LEU A 60 7.89 9.35 13.87
C LEU A 60 6.71 10.21 14.30
N ASP A 61 5.50 9.85 13.89
CA ASP A 61 4.27 10.56 14.22
C ASP A 61 3.12 9.56 14.41
N PRO A 62 2.89 9.09 15.65
CA PRO A 62 1.78 8.16 15.92
C PRO A 62 0.40 8.72 15.61
N ASN A 63 0.29 10.04 15.47
CA ASN A 63 -0.98 10.73 15.24
C ASN A 63 -1.14 11.25 13.80
N ILE A 64 -0.36 10.74 12.87
CA ILE A 64 -0.46 11.14 11.46
C ILE A 64 -1.93 11.01 10.99
N PRO A 65 -2.50 12.03 10.31
CA PRO A 65 -3.92 11.99 9.93
C PRO A 65 -4.18 11.11 8.71
N ILE A 66 -3.96 9.82 8.90
CA ILE A 66 -4.24 8.76 7.92
C ILE A 66 -5.11 7.74 8.65
N ASP A 67 -6.36 7.62 8.24
CA ASP A 67 -7.37 6.84 8.97
C ASP A 67 -6.98 5.37 9.18
N ASN A 68 -6.45 4.73 8.14
CA ASN A 68 -6.17 3.30 8.17
C ASN A 68 -4.68 2.98 8.40
N ALA A 69 -3.93 3.92 8.98
CA ALA A 69 -2.48 3.78 9.10
C ALA A 69 -2.04 2.48 9.76
N LYS A 70 -2.71 2.07 10.85
CA LYS A 70 -2.33 0.85 11.58
C LYS A 70 -2.60 -0.41 10.78
N ASN A 71 -3.71 -0.45 10.03
CA ASN A 71 -4.03 -1.60 9.19
C ASN A 71 -3.04 -1.71 8.03
N ILE A 72 -2.67 -0.57 7.44
CA ILE A 72 -1.70 -0.52 6.35
C ILE A 72 -0.32 -0.94 6.86
N LYS A 73 0.09 -0.48 8.03
CA LYS A 73 1.32 -0.92 8.68
C LYS A 73 1.38 -2.45 8.79
N GLY A 74 0.25 -3.08 9.11
CA GLY A 74 0.18 -4.53 9.27
C GLY A 74 0.54 -5.32 8.02
N THR A 75 0.45 -4.71 6.84
CA THR A 75 0.75 -5.39 5.57
C THR A 75 2.24 -5.60 5.32
N ARG A 76 3.12 -4.97 6.10
CA ARG A 76 4.58 -5.13 5.95
C ARG A 76 5.04 -6.58 6.11
N ASN A 77 4.26 -7.40 6.81
CA ASN A 77 4.61 -8.79 7.07
C ASN A 77 4.74 -9.60 5.78
N TYR A 78 4.16 -9.15 4.68
CA TYR A 78 4.33 -9.82 3.39
C TYR A 78 5.76 -9.88 2.90
N ILE A 79 6.53 -8.83 3.18
CA ILE A 79 7.94 -8.79 2.76
C ILE A 79 8.76 -9.72 3.65
N ILE A 80 8.43 -9.77 4.94
CA ILE A 80 9.23 -10.49 5.95
C ILE A 80 8.87 -11.97 5.96
N HIS A 81 7.60 -12.30 5.77
CA HIS A 81 7.06 -13.67 5.87
C HIS A 81 6.34 -14.05 4.57
N ALA A 82 7.14 -14.29 3.51
CA ALA A 82 6.60 -14.58 2.18
C ALA A 82 5.72 -15.85 2.14
N TYR A 83 5.90 -16.75 3.09
CA TYR A 83 5.11 -17.99 3.20
C TYR A 83 3.91 -17.85 4.13
N ASP A 84 3.81 -16.74 4.87
CA ASP A 84 2.73 -16.46 5.82
C ASP A 84 1.91 -15.29 5.26
N THR A 85 1.33 -15.52 4.10
CA THR A 85 0.63 -14.47 3.35
C THR A 85 -0.82 -14.34 3.79
N LEU A 86 -1.36 -13.12 3.64
CA LEU A 86 -2.80 -12.90 3.75
C LEU A 86 -3.51 -13.59 2.59
N GLU A 87 -4.78 -13.90 2.79
CA GLU A 87 -5.61 -14.43 1.73
C GLU A 87 -5.67 -13.45 0.55
N PRO A 88 -5.66 -13.93 -0.71
CA PRO A 88 -5.70 -13.04 -1.87
C PRO A 88 -6.88 -12.06 -1.87
N HIS A 89 -8.03 -12.45 -1.34
CA HIS A 89 -9.19 -11.56 -1.28
C HIS A 89 -8.97 -10.38 -0.34
N ILE A 90 -8.17 -10.53 0.71
CA ILE A 90 -7.82 -9.45 1.63
C ILE A 90 -6.92 -8.45 0.91
N ILE A 91 -5.94 -8.93 0.17
CA ILE A 91 -5.05 -8.09 -0.65
C ILE A 91 -5.88 -7.29 -1.65
N TRP A 92 -6.77 -7.96 -2.37
CA TRP A 92 -7.61 -7.31 -3.36
C TRP A 92 -8.50 -6.24 -2.75
N ASN A 93 -9.06 -6.51 -1.57
CA ASN A 93 -9.86 -5.52 -0.85
C ASN A 93 -9.04 -4.27 -0.51
N ILE A 94 -7.79 -4.44 -0.08
CA ILE A 94 -6.89 -3.31 0.20
C ILE A 94 -6.69 -2.48 -1.07
N VAL A 95 -6.41 -3.15 -2.19
CA VAL A 95 -6.16 -2.48 -3.48
C VAL A 95 -7.36 -1.67 -3.94
N ILE A 96 -8.55 -2.24 -3.84
CA ILE A 96 -9.76 -1.64 -4.39
C ILE A 96 -10.35 -0.58 -3.46
N ASN A 97 -10.32 -0.81 -2.15
CA ASN A 97 -11.00 0.04 -1.19
C ASN A 97 -10.06 0.96 -0.39
N ASP A 98 -8.92 0.46 0.05
CA ASP A 98 -8.06 1.21 0.97
C ASP A 98 -7.06 2.12 0.26
N LEU A 99 -6.45 1.64 -0.83
CA LEU A 99 -5.42 2.41 -1.52
C LEU A 99 -5.93 3.70 -2.15
N PRO A 100 -7.13 3.76 -2.76
CA PRO A 100 -7.63 5.03 -3.29
C PRO A 100 -7.77 6.09 -2.22
N LYS A 101 -8.24 5.74 -1.04
CA LYS A 101 -8.34 6.66 0.08
C LYS A 101 -6.97 7.06 0.60
N LEU A 102 -6.06 6.11 0.76
CA LEU A 102 -4.70 6.38 1.19
C LEU A 102 -4.01 7.36 0.24
N LYS A 103 -4.19 7.16 -1.06
CA LYS A 103 -3.62 8.05 -2.07
C LYS A 103 -4.05 9.49 -1.86
N LEU A 104 -5.35 9.71 -1.63
CA LEU A 104 -5.88 11.05 -1.38
C LEU A 104 -5.30 11.64 -0.09
N GLU A 105 -5.22 10.87 0.96
CA GLU A 105 -4.68 11.33 2.25
C GLU A 105 -3.20 11.70 2.13
N VAL A 106 -2.42 10.87 1.46
CA VAL A 106 -0.99 11.10 1.25
C VAL A 106 -0.77 12.35 0.40
N GLN A 107 -1.52 12.50 -0.68
CA GLN A 107 -1.40 13.68 -1.55
C GLN A 107 -1.77 14.96 -0.79
N ALA A 108 -2.81 14.92 0.03
CA ALA A 108 -3.20 16.08 0.84
C ALA A 108 -2.09 16.48 1.81
N LEU A 109 -1.44 15.52 2.44
CA LEU A 109 -0.32 15.80 3.35
C LEU A 109 0.90 16.36 2.62
N LEU A 110 1.19 15.85 1.42
CA LEU A 110 2.32 16.33 0.63
C LEU A 110 2.10 17.75 0.09
N GLU A 111 0.85 18.15 -0.09
CA GLU A 111 0.50 19.48 -0.59
C GLU A 111 0.38 20.53 0.53
N SER A 112 0.34 20.11 1.77
CA SER A 112 0.19 21.03 2.90
C SER A 112 1.47 21.77 3.28
#